data_24e85c217fef647c85c1a922ef98776c
#
_entry.id   24e85c217fef647c85c1a922ef98776c
#
_cell.length_a   1.000
_cell.length_b   1.000
_cell.length_c   1.000
_cell.angle_alpha   90.00
_cell.angle_beta   90.00
_cell.angle_gamma   90.00
#
_symmetry.space_group_name_H-M   'P 1'
#
loop_
_entity.id
_entity.type
_entity.pdbx_description
1 polymer ?
#
loop_
_entity_poly.entity_id
_entity_poly.type
_entity_poly.pdbx_seq_one_letter_code
_entity_poly.pdbx_strand_id
1 'polypeptide(L)'
;MLETSKEHENKYPNTKSNTLIHIRRSDYLDTNEQLEISYYLKAIEYCSERITDFSYDIFTDDYEWVINQPIFNKANYVEKSTNIEKRYKNDVLSTFINMLDYENYIIANSTFSWWAAMLSYDSNTIVSQPKPFFNWDVLHNLSVPEWKNLPR
;
A
#
# COMPACT_ATOMS: atom_id res chain seq x y z
N MET A 1 36.27 12.51 14.57
CA MET A 1 36.06 12.68 13.12
C MET A 1 34.66 12.19 12.82
N LEU A 2 33.78 13.10 12.54
CA LEU A 2 32.35 12.86 12.39
C LEU A 2 32.06 12.40 10.97
N GLU A 3 31.83 11.12 10.76
CA GLU A 3 31.12 10.66 9.56
C GLU A 3 29.62 10.70 9.85
N THR A 4 29.07 11.86 9.64
CA THR A 4 27.65 12.13 9.77
C THR A 4 27.02 12.32 8.41
N SER A 5 25.89 11.63 8.21
CA SER A 5 24.77 12.13 7.44
C SER A 5 24.92 12.28 5.92
N LYS A 6 25.12 11.18 5.19
CA LYS A 6 24.81 11.12 3.76
C LYS A 6 23.85 9.97 3.36
N GLU A 7 23.29 9.21 4.30
CA GLU A 7 22.43 8.06 4.00
C GLU A 7 20.92 8.36 4.01
N HIS A 8 20.49 9.61 4.23
CA HIS A 8 19.06 9.94 4.34
C HIS A 8 18.48 10.75 3.18
N GLU A 9 19.25 11.08 2.15
CA GLU A 9 18.81 12.04 1.12
C GLU A 9 18.19 11.46 -0.16
N ASN A 10 18.03 10.15 -0.32
CA ASN A 10 17.32 9.61 -1.51
C ASN A 10 16.49 8.37 -1.17
N LYS A 11 15.50 8.52 -0.30
CA LYS A 11 14.62 7.43 0.10
C LYS A 11 13.54 7.12 -0.95
N TYR A 12 13.25 8.05 -1.84
CA TYR A 12 12.21 7.89 -2.86
C TYR A 12 12.78 8.20 -4.26
N PRO A 13 12.38 7.43 -5.28
CA PRO A 13 12.81 7.70 -6.66
C PRO A 13 12.33 9.08 -7.11
N ASN A 14 13.14 9.75 -7.94
CA ASN A 14 12.80 11.05 -8.53
C ASN A 14 11.56 11.01 -9.43
N THR A 15 11.15 9.83 -9.86
CA THR A 15 9.93 9.60 -10.63
C THR A 15 9.02 8.68 -9.85
N LYS A 16 7.94 9.24 -9.33
CA LYS A 16 6.93 8.53 -8.58
C LYS A 16 5.99 7.78 -9.52
N SER A 17 5.60 6.58 -9.17
CA SER A 17 4.53 5.85 -9.84
C SER A 17 3.18 6.54 -9.62
N ASN A 18 2.20 6.29 -10.50
CA ASN A 18 0.86 6.86 -10.35
C ASN A 18 -0.03 6.09 -9.38
N THR A 19 0.36 4.89 -8.97
CA THR A 19 -0.44 4.03 -8.10
C THR A 19 0.36 3.55 -6.90
N LEU A 20 -0.24 3.62 -5.72
CA LEU A 20 0.27 3.01 -4.49
C LEU A 20 -0.40 1.66 -4.27
N ILE A 21 0.41 0.63 -3.99
CA ILE A 21 -0.05 -0.65 -3.44
C ILE A 21 0.39 -0.73 -1.98
N HIS A 22 -0.56 -0.91 -1.06
CA HIS A 22 -0.26 -1.16 0.34
C HIS A 22 -0.44 -2.64 0.68
N ILE A 23 0.58 -3.24 1.27
CA ILE A 23 0.59 -4.65 1.69
C ILE A 23 0.86 -4.71 3.19
N ARG A 24 -0.10 -5.24 3.94
CA ARG A 24 -0.03 -5.45 5.39
C ARG A 24 -0.01 -6.94 5.69
N ARG A 25 1.05 -7.42 6.38
CA ARG A 25 1.21 -8.84 6.66
C ARG A 25 1.69 -9.14 8.07
N SER A 26 2.72 -8.46 8.57
CA SER A 26 3.46 -8.84 9.79
C SER A 26 2.59 -9.35 10.94
N ASP A 27 1.85 -8.48 11.60
CA ASP A 27 0.93 -8.81 12.70
C ASP A 27 -0.38 -9.47 12.22
N TYR A 28 -0.72 -9.34 10.93
CA TYR A 28 -1.92 -9.95 10.35
C TYR A 28 -1.78 -11.46 10.13
N LEU A 29 -0.56 -11.97 10.06
CA LEU A 29 -0.31 -13.42 10.00
C LEU A 29 -0.80 -14.13 11.28
N ASP A 30 -0.63 -13.50 12.44
CA ASP A 30 -1.06 -14.06 13.73
C ASP A 30 -2.58 -14.10 13.89
N THR A 31 -3.29 -13.22 13.17
CA THR A 31 -4.75 -13.09 13.22
C THR A 31 -5.46 -13.65 11.99
N ASN A 32 -4.71 -14.16 11.02
CA ASN A 32 -5.21 -14.64 9.73
C ASN A 32 -5.98 -13.53 8.96
N GLU A 33 -5.53 -12.30 9.07
CA GLU A 33 -6.12 -11.13 8.39
C GLU A 33 -5.34 -10.69 7.14
N GLN A 34 -4.19 -11.27 6.84
CA GLN A 34 -3.45 -10.99 5.62
C GLN A 34 -4.30 -11.28 4.37
N LEU A 35 -4.14 -10.43 3.37
CA LEU A 35 -4.79 -10.64 2.08
C LEU A 35 -4.02 -11.65 1.23
N GLU A 36 -4.78 -12.44 0.48
CA GLU A 36 -4.22 -13.40 -0.47
C GLU A 36 -3.61 -12.70 -1.70
N ILE A 37 -2.64 -13.35 -2.33
CA ILE A 37 -2.04 -12.86 -3.59
C ILE A 37 -3.09 -12.63 -4.67
N SER A 38 -4.14 -13.46 -4.69
CA SER A 38 -5.25 -13.34 -5.64
C SER A 38 -5.97 -12.00 -5.61
N TYR A 39 -6.06 -11.37 -4.42
CA TYR A 39 -6.60 -10.02 -4.29
C TYR A 39 -5.75 -9.00 -5.05
N TYR A 40 -4.44 -8.99 -4.77
CA TYR A 40 -3.51 -8.05 -5.41
C TYR A 40 -3.43 -8.27 -6.92
N LEU A 41 -3.44 -9.52 -7.37
CA LEU A 41 -3.43 -9.85 -8.80
C LEU A 41 -4.64 -9.24 -9.52
N LYS A 42 -5.84 -9.45 -8.98
CA LYS A 42 -7.09 -8.86 -9.52
C LYS A 42 -7.10 -7.34 -9.48
N ALA A 43 -6.54 -6.75 -8.42
CA ALA A 43 -6.47 -5.30 -8.27
C ALA A 43 -5.49 -4.67 -9.28
N ILE A 44 -4.32 -5.27 -9.47
CA ILE A 44 -3.33 -4.84 -10.46
C ILE A 44 -3.92 -4.95 -11.87
N GLU A 45 -4.58 -6.07 -12.21
CA GLU A 45 -5.25 -6.26 -13.49
C GLU A 45 -6.32 -5.19 -13.72
N TYR A 46 -7.21 -4.98 -12.75
CA TYR A 46 -8.26 -3.97 -12.83
C TYR A 46 -7.72 -2.55 -13.05
N CYS A 47 -6.67 -2.16 -12.32
CA CYS A 47 -6.03 -0.86 -12.45
C CYS A 47 -5.30 -0.72 -13.80
N SER A 48 -4.57 -1.75 -14.23
CA SER A 48 -3.80 -1.72 -15.47
C SER A 48 -4.66 -1.54 -16.73
N GLU A 49 -5.92 -1.98 -16.69
CA GLU A 49 -6.87 -1.81 -17.79
C GLU A 49 -7.46 -0.38 -17.87
N ARG A 50 -7.38 0.39 -16.79
CA ARG A 50 -8.11 1.67 -16.62
C ARG A 50 -7.22 2.88 -16.43
N ILE A 51 -5.98 2.67 -16.00
CA ILE A 51 -5.03 3.74 -15.73
C ILE A 51 -4.03 3.80 -16.89
N THR A 52 -3.99 4.93 -17.56
CA THR A 52 -2.99 5.20 -18.61
C THR A 52 -1.60 5.22 -17.99
N ASP A 53 -0.64 4.58 -18.63
CA ASP A 53 0.75 4.46 -18.16
C ASP A 53 0.84 3.90 -16.73
N PHE A 54 0.00 2.90 -16.43
CA PHE A 54 -0.07 2.26 -15.12
C PHE A 54 1.31 1.86 -14.62
N SER A 55 1.67 2.40 -13.47
CA SER A 55 2.90 2.12 -12.75
C SER A 55 2.64 2.14 -11.26
N TYR A 56 3.36 1.36 -10.49
CA TYR A 56 3.09 1.26 -9.07
C TYR A 56 4.34 1.14 -8.21
N ASP A 57 4.22 1.69 -7.01
CA ASP A 57 5.13 1.52 -5.90
C ASP A 57 4.43 0.72 -4.80
N ILE A 58 5.18 -0.02 -3.99
CA ILE A 58 4.65 -0.84 -2.91
C ILE A 58 5.13 -0.31 -1.57
N PHE A 59 4.19 -0.14 -0.64
CA PHE A 59 4.48 0.13 0.77
C PHE A 59 4.08 -1.10 1.58
N THR A 60 5.03 -1.65 2.35
CA THR A 60 4.81 -2.92 3.06
C THR A 60 5.56 -2.97 4.38
N ASP A 61 5.01 -3.74 5.31
CA ASP A 61 5.67 -4.15 6.55
C ASP A 61 6.37 -5.52 6.44
N ASP A 62 6.27 -6.18 5.26
CA ASP A 62 6.90 -7.49 4.98
C ASP A 62 7.66 -7.43 3.64
N TYR A 63 8.76 -6.68 3.64
CA TYR A 63 9.58 -6.45 2.45
C TYR A 63 10.09 -7.74 1.81
N GLU A 64 10.64 -8.65 2.63
CA GLU A 64 11.23 -9.90 2.13
C GLU A 64 10.19 -10.79 1.46
N TRP A 65 8.97 -10.82 1.96
CA TRP A 65 7.90 -11.55 1.31
C TRP A 65 7.54 -10.91 -0.05
N VAL A 66 7.41 -9.59 -0.09
CA VAL A 66 7.01 -8.87 -1.31
C VAL A 66 8.00 -9.08 -2.45
N ILE A 67 9.30 -8.91 -2.20
CA ILE A 67 10.32 -9.04 -3.26
C ILE A 67 10.47 -10.45 -3.81
N ASN A 68 9.99 -11.46 -3.07
CA ASN A 68 9.97 -12.85 -3.50
C ASN A 68 8.68 -13.25 -4.24
N GLN A 69 7.70 -12.33 -4.41
CA GLN A 69 6.48 -12.62 -5.16
C GLN A 69 6.60 -12.16 -6.62
N PRO A 70 6.53 -13.07 -7.61
CA PRO A 70 6.65 -12.70 -9.03
C PRO A 70 5.64 -11.65 -9.50
N ILE A 71 4.45 -11.58 -8.90
CA ILE A 71 3.40 -10.61 -9.27
C ILE A 71 3.82 -9.15 -9.01
N PHE A 72 4.79 -8.92 -8.12
CA PHE A 72 5.26 -7.59 -7.75
C PHE A 72 6.59 -7.20 -8.42
N ASN A 73 7.10 -8.01 -9.34
CA ASN A 73 8.40 -7.76 -9.99
C ASN A 73 8.42 -6.50 -10.89
N LYS A 74 7.26 -5.94 -11.19
CA LYS A 74 7.12 -4.68 -11.97
C LYS A 74 6.98 -3.43 -11.10
N ALA A 75 7.05 -3.57 -9.78
CA ALA A 75 7.07 -2.41 -8.90
C ALA A 75 8.30 -1.54 -9.18
N ASN A 76 8.10 -0.24 -9.35
CA ASN A 76 9.22 0.70 -9.54
C ASN A 76 10.00 0.92 -8.24
N TYR A 77 9.28 0.84 -7.11
CA TYR A 77 9.86 1.02 -5.78
C TYR A 77 9.10 0.16 -4.76
N VAL A 78 9.83 -0.40 -3.81
CA VAL A 78 9.26 -1.08 -2.64
C VAL A 78 9.78 -0.41 -1.38
N GLU A 79 8.88 0.22 -0.62
CA GLU A 79 9.22 0.82 0.68
C GLU A 79 9.49 -0.28 1.69
N LYS A 80 10.71 -0.31 2.19
CA LYS A 80 11.09 -1.14 3.32
C LYS A 80 10.70 -0.41 4.60
N SER A 81 9.55 -0.68 5.16
CA SER A 81 9.21 -0.19 6.49
C SER A 81 10.12 -0.87 7.51
N THR A 82 11.15 -0.17 7.89
CA THR A 82 12.17 -0.66 8.80
C THR A 82 11.62 -0.86 10.20
N ASN A 83 11.74 -2.10 10.71
CA ASN A 83 11.73 -2.51 12.11
C ASN A 83 10.76 -1.82 13.07
N ILE A 84 9.84 -2.61 13.56
CA ILE A 84 8.95 -2.35 14.72
C ILE A 84 9.70 -1.72 15.92
N GLU A 85 10.98 -2.02 16.09
CA GLU A 85 11.82 -1.49 17.18
C GLU A 85 12.33 -0.06 16.98
N LYS A 86 12.27 0.48 15.77
CA LYS A 86 12.68 1.86 15.45
C LYS A 86 11.52 2.74 15.00
N ARG A 87 10.30 2.47 15.44
CA ARG A 87 9.15 3.33 15.22
C ARG A 87 9.28 4.62 16.03
N TYR A 88 10.17 5.50 15.61
CA TYR A 88 10.06 6.90 16.00
C TYR A 88 8.77 7.45 15.37
N LYS A 89 8.01 8.23 16.14
CA LYS A 89 6.74 8.85 15.72
C LYS A 89 6.84 9.56 14.35
N ASN A 90 8.02 10.01 13.97
CA ASN A 90 8.29 10.71 12.72
C ASN A 90 8.28 9.80 11.48
N ASP A 91 8.65 8.52 11.58
CA ASP A 91 8.66 7.60 10.44
C ASP A 91 7.25 7.21 9.98
N VAL A 92 6.32 7.01 10.92
CA VAL A 92 4.92 6.69 10.60
C VAL A 92 4.24 7.86 9.90
N LEU A 93 4.43 9.08 10.39
CA LEU A 93 3.86 10.28 9.80
C LEU A 93 4.45 10.55 8.41
N SER A 94 5.77 10.43 8.25
CA SER A 94 6.43 10.60 6.96
C SER A 94 5.94 9.58 5.94
N THR A 95 5.81 8.31 6.33
CA THR A 95 5.24 7.27 5.48
C THR A 95 3.81 7.60 5.06
N PHE A 96 2.98 8.04 6.01
CA PHE A 96 1.60 8.43 5.71
C PHE A 96 1.53 9.60 4.73
N ILE A 97 2.32 10.66 4.96
CA ILE A 97 2.39 11.82 4.06
C ILE A 97 2.81 11.39 2.65
N ASN A 98 3.80 10.51 2.53
CA ASN A 98 4.23 10.00 1.23
C ASN A 98 3.14 9.18 0.53
N MET A 99 2.29 8.47 1.28
CA MET A 99 1.15 7.75 0.72
C MET A 99 0.08 8.69 0.14
N LEU A 100 -0.04 9.92 0.63
CA LEU A 100 -1.03 10.90 0.14
C LEU A 100 -0.70 11.44 -1.26
N ASP A 101 0.51 11.25 -1.73
CA ASP A 101 0.99 11.85 -2.99
C ASP A 101 0.72 10.98 -4.23
N TYR A 102 -0.01 9.89 -4.14
CA TYR A 102 -0.36 9.04 -5.27
C TYR A 102 -1.73 9.41 -5.85
N GLU A 103 -1.91 9.11 -7.14
CA GLU A 103 -3.17 9.37 -7.85
C GLU A 103 -4.18 8.24 -7.68
N ASN A 104 -3.69 7.00 -7.49
CA ASN A 104 -4.51 5.80 -7.40
C ASN A 104 -4.01 4.86 -6.30
N TYR A 105 -4.91 3.98 -5.82
CA TYR A 105 -4.62 3.15 -4.65
C TYR A 105 -5.13 1.72 -4.81
N ILE A 106 -4.30 0.75 -4.46
CA ILE A 106 -4.67 -0.62 -4.16
C ILE A 106 -4.38 -0.80 -2.66
N ILE A 107 -5.42 -0.75 -1.84
CA ILE A 107 -5.26 -0.73 -0.38
C ILE A 107 -5.32 -2.13 0.22
N ALA A 108 -4.59 -2.32 1.32
CA ALA A 108 -4.81 -3.46 2.21
C ALA A 108 -6.06 -3.23 3.09
N ASN A 109 -6.45 -4.26 3.84
CA ASN A 109 -7.45 -4.17 4.91
C ASN A 109 -6.89 -3.45 6.15
N SER A 110 -6.33 -2.29 5.94
CA SER A 110 -5.68 -1.45 6.95
C SER A 110 -6.27 -0.04 6.91
N THR A 111 -6.71 0.44 8.07
CA THR A 111 -7.21 1.82 8.20
C THR A 111 -6.16 2.86 7.80
N PHE A 112 -4.89 2.50 7.90
CA PHE A 112 -3.78 3.37 7.50
C PHE A 112 -3.83 3.72 6.01
N SER A 113 -3.89 2.71 5.12
CA SER A 113 -4.02 2.93 3.68
C SER A 113 -5.44 3.37 3.26
N TRP A 114 -6.46 2.97 4.03
CA TRP A 114 -7.83 3.43 3.81
C TRP A 114 -7.93 4.96 3.96
N TRP A 115 -7.35 5.52 5.04
CA TRP A 115 -7.31 6.96 5.23
C TRP A 115 -6.44 7.68 4.20
N ALA A 116 -5.31 7.10 3.80
CA ALA A 116 -4.49 7.69 2.75
C ALA A 116 -5.26 7.83 1.43
N ALA A 117 -5.95 6.77 1.01
CA ALA A 117 -6.79 6.79 -0.18
C ALA A 117 -7.97 7.76 -0.03
N MET A 118 -8.65 7.78 1.14
CA MET A 118 -9.80 8.64 1.38
C MET A 118 -9.44 10.13 1.34
N LEU A 119 -8.33 10.52 1.93
CA LEU A 119 -7.88 11.91 1.96
C LEU A 119 -7.36 12.41 0.62
N SER A 120 -6.91 11.50 -0.24
CA SER A 120 -6.40 11.83 -1.58
C SER A 120 -7.46 11.62 -2.68
N TYR A 121 -8.64 11.13 -2.32
CA TYR A 121 -9.68 10.75 -3.27
C TYR A 121 -10.31 11.96 -3.96
N ASP A 122 -10.38 11.89 -5.28
CA ASP A 122 -11.16 12.79 -6.13
C ASP A 122 -11.92 12.00 -7.21
N SER A 123 -12.59 12.68 -8.12
CA SER A 123 -13.39 12.05 -9.18
C SER A 123 -12.59 11.22 -10.19
N ASN A 124 -11.28 11.39 -10.26
CA ASN A 124 -10.39 10.68 -11.17
C ASN A 124 -9.64 9.54 -10.50
N THR A 125 -9.62 9.51 -9.16
CA THR A 125 -8.90 8.52 -8.37
C THR A 125 -9.54 7.14 -8.49
N ILE A 126 -8.74 6.13 -8.84
CA ILE A 126 -9.14 4.72 -8.82
C ILE A 126 -8.63 4.09 -7.53
N VAL A 127 -9.56 3.53 -6.74
CA VAL A 127 -9.23 2.80 -5.52
C VAL A 127 -9.77 1.38 -5.59
N SER A 128 -8.90 0.39 -5.35
CA SER A 128 -9.29 -1.01 -5.13
C SER A 128 -9.18 -1.34 -3.65
N GLN A 129 -10.23 -1.95 -3.09
CA GLN A 129 -10.31 -2.34 -1.69
C GLN A 129 -10.79 -3.78 -1.51
N PRO A 130 -10.37 -4.48 -0.44
CA PRO A 130 -10.84 -5.83 -0.14
C PRO A 130 -12.28 -5.82 0.40
N LYS A 131 -13.04 -6.85 0.05
CA LYS A 131 -14.39 -7.08 0.60
C LYS A 131 -14.58 -8.56 0.93
N PRO A 132 -14.91 -8.91 2.18
CA PRO A 132 -15.04 -8.04 3.37
C PRO A 132 -13.72 -7.36 3.71
N PHE A 133 -13.79 -6.23 4.42
CA PHE A 133 -12.57 -5.51 4.82
C PHE A 133 -11.78 -6.30 5.85
N PHE A 134 -12.44 -6.78 6.90
CA PHE A 134 -11.88 -7.72 7.88
C PHE A 134 -12.68 -9.02 7.92
N ASN A 135 -12.03 -10.15 8.21
CA ASN A 135 -12.69 -11.45 8.32
C ASN A 135 -13.67 -11.53 9.49
N TRP A 136 -13.36 -10.81 10.58
CA TRP A 136 -14.16 -10.83 11.81
C TRP A 136 -15.26 -9.79 11.86
N ASP A 137 -15.27 -8.83 10.94
CA ASP A 137 -16.18 -7.69 11.01
C ASP A 137 -17.32 -7.83 10.00
N VAL A 138 -18.46 -8.30 10.50
CA VAL A 138 -19.73 -8.34 9.74
C VAL A 138 -20.55 -7.06 9.90
N LEU A 139 -20.22 -6.18 10.84
CA LEU A 139 -21.04 -5.02 11.21
C LEU A 139 -20.46 -3.68 10.75
N HIS A 140 -19.15 -3.57 10.61
CA HIS A 140 -18.45 -2.33 10.27
C HIS A 140 -17.82 -2.43 8.89
N ASN A 141 -18.64 -2.31 7.88
CA ASN A 141 -18.16 -2.34 6.51
C ASN A 141 -17.49 -1.00 6.17
N LEU A 142 -16.15 -0.99 6.15
CA LEU A 142 -15.36 0.13 5.66
C LEU A 142 -15.36 0.24 4.13
N SER A 143 -16.21 -0.54 3.45
CA SER A 143 -16.34 -0.45 2.00
C SER A 143 -16.91 0.90 1.57
N VAL A 144 -16.21 1.57 0.70
CA VAL A 144 -16.67 2.80 0.04
C VAL A 144 -17.36 2.39 -1.26
N PRO A 145 -18.64 2.78 -1.49
CA PRO A 145 -19.41 2.32 -2.65
C PRO A 145 -18.75 2.67 -4.00
N GLU A 146 -18.08 3.80 -4.08
CA GLU A 146 -17.43 4.31 -5.29
C GLU A 146 -16.11 3.59 -5.60
N TRP A 147 -15.55 2.88 -4.64
CA TRP A 147 -14.31 2.14 -4.81
C TRP A 147 -14.55 0.75 -5.36
N LYS A 148 -13.56 0.21 -6.06
CA LYS A 148 -13.62 -1.16 -6.56
C LYS A 148 -13.50 -2.17 -5.42
N ASN A 149 -14.57 -2.86 -5.12
CA ASN A 149 -14.58 -3.97 -4.16
C ASN A 149 -14.10 -5.26 -4.84
N LEU A 150 -13.08 -5.89 -4.28
CA LEU A 150 -12.52 -7.15 -4.76
C LEU A 150 -12.51 -8.20 -3.64
N PRO A 151 -12.76 -9.48 -3.95
CA PRO A 151 -12.67 -10.54 -2.94
C PRO A 151 -11.25 -10.66 -2.41
N ARG A 152 -11.17 -10.96 -1.13
CA ARG A 152 -9.90 -11.18 -0.40
C ARG A 152 -9.16 -12.40 -0.89
#